data_8e6f590622375f2cb465de6af86fc00d
#
_entry.id   8e6f590622375f2cb465de6af86fc00d
#
_cell.length_a   1.000
_cell.length_b   1.000
_cell.length_c   1.000
_cell.angle_alpha   90.00
_cell.angle_beta   90.00
_cell.angle_gamma   90.00
#
_symmetry.space_group_name_H-M   'P 1'
#
loop_
_entity.id
_entity.type
_entity.pdbx_description
1 polymer ?
#
loop_
_entity_poly.entity_id
_entity_poly.type
_entity_poly.pdbx_seq_one_letter_code
_entity_poly.pdbx_strand_id
1 'polypeptide(L)'
;MCGFVGFTGLREQREAILHRMADRIIHRGPDMEGYHISGDDPRTAIALGFRRLSIIDLAAGKQPMYNEDGTVVCVFNGEIYNFMDLRTELQAKGHIFKTHCDTEVIIHGYEEYGTALAAKLRGMFAFVVWDTKTNEMYGARDIFGIKPFYYTQTDAGELLFGSEIKSLLEHPGFRREVNAEALRPYLTFQYSAMNETFFKGTYKLPPAHWFTYRDGKMQIERYWDVDFRHPTALSYEAAADEIDARVRESVAAHRISDVKLGAFLSGGVDSSYITACLMPDETFSVGFASPDGTHKFDETTEAGELSQKLGIKNYREMLTKEQCLDAFADIQYHMDEPQSNPSSVPLYFLCQLARQHVTVVLSGDGADEIYAGYEWYADTPLMQKYKHIPAPLRHLASDASQHLPYFKGHDFIIKGSGRPEDWFIGQAHVFEEKDAYDILKPKYRVGPTAREVAAPIYDRVKDLSELEKKQYLDLNLWLPGDILLKADKMSMAHSLELRVPYLDREVLREAQTYPDSYKLRGDTKAVLRTAANKTLPDAWANRTKKGFPVPIAKWLEDPAFSAKVRKSFTSDVAAEYFDQDKLVAMLADPKHERRKIWTAYTFLTWHEQFFEKFDA
;
A
#
# COMPACT_ATOMS: atom_id res chain seq x y z
N MET A 1 15.40 -2.82 -1.85
CA MET A 1 14.30 -3.12 -2.79
C MET A 1 14.68 -2.74 -4.21
N CYS A 2 13.95 -3.26 -5.19
CA CYS A 2 14.34 -3.19 -6.60
C CYS A 2 13.16 -2.73 -7.46
N GLY A 3 13.34 -2.73 -8.75
CA GLY A 3 12.28 -2.58 -9.73
C GLY A 3 12.53 -3.48 -10.93
N PHE A 4 11.48 -4.06 -11.47
CA PHE A 4 11.55 -4.82 -12.71
C PHE A 4 10.52 -4.33 -13.71
N VAL A 5 10.82 -4.61 -14.96
CA VAL A 5 9.95 -4.37 -16.11
C VAL A 5 10.08 -5.53 -17.08
N GLY A 6 9.08 -5.75 -17.90
CA GLY A 6 9.19 -6.74 -18.96
C GLY A 6 8.02 -6.69 -19.93
N PHE A 7 8.22 -7.33 -21.07
CA PHE A 7 7.18 -7.54 -22.06
C PHE A 7 7.44 -8.77 -22.91
N THR A 8 6.36 -9.33 -23.46
CA THR A 8 6.41 -10.45 -24.41
C THR A 8 6.26 -9.94 -25.84
N GLY A 9 6.63 -10.77 -26.81
CA GLY A 9 6.45 -10.51 -28.23
C GLY A 9 7.69 -10.00 -28.96
N LEU A 10 7.71 -10.19 -30.29
CA LEU A 10 8.76 -9.71 -31.15
C LEU A 10 8.48 -8.27 -31.60
N ARG A 11 9.36 -7.36 -31.19
CA ARG A 11 9.35 -5.98 -31.65
C ARG A 11 10.72 -5.59 -32.18
N GLU A 12 10.74 -4.72 -33.19
CA GLU A 12 11.94 -4.00 -33.55
C GLU A 12 12.42 -3.18 -32.35
N GLN A 13 13.73 -3.10 -32.16
CA GLN A 13 14.36 -2.33 -31.07
C GLN A 13 13.94 -2.77 -29.65
N ARG A 14 13.65 -4.08 -29.42
CA ARG A 14 13.28 -4.62 -28.08
C ARG A 14 14.20 -4.14 -26.97
N GLU A 15 15.51 -4.16 -27.24
CA GLU A 15 16.54 -3.73 -26.28
C GLU A 15 16.37 -2.25 -25.90
N ALA A 16 16.23 -1.37 -26.89
CA ALA A 16 16.06 0.07 -26.63
C ALA A 16 14.75 0.39 -25.89
N ILE A 17 13.67 -0.34 -26.19
CA ILE A 17 12.40 -0.22 -25.45
C ILE A 17 12.60 -0.64 -23.99
N LEU A 18 13.21 -1.80 -23.77
CA LEU A 18 13.45 -2.35 -22.43
C LEU A 18 14.32 -1.41 -21.58
N HIS A 19 15.36 -0.83 -22.17
CA HIS A 19 16.21 0.16 -21.48
C HIS A 19 15.40 1.38 -21.06
N ARG A 20 14.59 2.00 -21.95
CA ARG A 20 13.75 3.14 -21.57
C ARG A 20 12.77 2.79 -20.45
N MET A 21 12.13 1.62 -20.52
CA MET A 21 11.24 1.13 -19.43
C MET A 21 11.99 1.01 -18.11
N ALA A 22 13.20 0.45 -18.11
CA ALA A 22 14.01 0.29 -16.91
C ALA A 22 14.54 1.63 -16.37
N ASP A 23 14.89 2.58 -17.26
CA ASP A 23 15.37 3.91 -16.87
C ASP A 23 14.31 4.72 -16.10
N ARG A 24 13.02 4.56 -16.45
CA ARG A 24 11.92 5.22 -15.72
C ARG A 24 11.79 4.81 -14.27
N ILE A 25 12.37 3.68 -13.88
CA ILE A 25 12.35 3.18 -12.50
C ILE A 25 13.73 3.12 -11.85
N ILE A 26 14.70 3.91 -12.32
CA ILE A 26 16.07 3.95 -11.78
C ILE A 26 16.08 4.34 -10.29
N HIS A 27 15.12 5.19 -9.85
CA HIS A 27 14.97 5.59 -8.45
C HIS A 27 14.66 4.39 -7.51
N ARG A 28 14.10 3.30 -8.02
CA ARG A 28 13.87 2.09 -7.22
C ARG A 28 15.16 1.31 -6.96
N GLY A 29 16.11 1.34 -7.90
CA GLY A 29 17.33 0.57 -7.80
C GLY A 29 18.48 1.20 -8.59
N PRO A 30 19.17 2.18 -7.99
CA PRO A 30 20.23 2.94 -8.68
C PRO A 30 21.57 2.21 -8.75
N ASP A 31 21.74 1.10 -7.99
CA ASP A 31 23.06 0.49 -7.78
C ASP A 31 23.51 -0.37 -8.97
N MET A 32 22.58 -1.09 -9.61
CA MET A 32 22.88 -1.97 -10.74
C MET A 32 21.66 -2.10 -11.68
N GLU A 33 21.96 -2.49 -12.90
CA GLU A 33 20.96 -2.88 -13.89
C GLU A 33 21.25 -4.26 -14.45
N GLY A 34 20.23 -4.90 -15.03
CA GLY A 34 20.38 -6.16 -15.72
C GLY A 34 19.25 -6.41 -16.70
N TYR A 35 19.55 -7.14 -17.76
CA TYR A 35 18.65 -7.37 -18.87
C TYR A 35 18.72 -8.81 -19.36
N HIS A 36 17.57 -9.35 -19.77
CA HIS A 36 17.45 -10.62 -20.48
C HIS A 36 16.53 -10.42 -21.68
N ILE A 37 16.99 -10.81 -22.86
CA ILE A 37 16.20 -10.78 -24.08
C ILE A 37 16.39 -12.13 -24.78
N SER A 38 15.29 -12.83 -25.00
CA SER A 38 15.32 -14.15 -25.65
C SER A 38 14.11 -14.38 -26.54
N GLY A 39 14.18 -15.45 -27.34
CA GLY A 39 13.13 -15.87 -28.25
C GLY A 39 13.13 -15.12 -29.60
N ASP A 40 12.99 -15.89 -30.66
CA ASP A 40 12.92 -15.42 -32.06
C ASP A 40 11.53 -15.63 -32.68
N ASP A 41 10.59 -16.12 -31.91
CA ASP A 41 9.18 -16.32 -32.27
C ASP A 41 8.29 -15.47 -31.34
N PRO A 42 7.21 -14.84 -31.82
CA PRO A 42 6.33 -13.99 -31.01
C PRO A 42 5.80 -14.65 -29.74
N ARG A 43 5.66 -15.99 -29.72
CA ARG A 43 5.15 -16.72 -28.52
C ARG A 43 6.21 -17.00 -27.48
N THR A 44 7.49 -17.01 -27.89
CA THR A 44 8.62 -17.30 -26.99
C THR A 44 9.48 -16.09 -26.69
N ALA A 45 9.25 -14.98 -27.43
CA ALA A 45 9.99 -13.76 -27.26
C ALA A 45 9.61 -13.05 -25.94
N ILE A 46 10.64 -12.79 -25.12
CA ILE A 46 10.51 -12.04 -23.88
C ILE A 46 11.68 -11.06 -23.70
N ALA A 47 11.39 -9.95 -23.06
CA ALA A 47 12.36 -8.96 -22.60
C ALA A 47 12.12 -8.68 -21.11
N LEU A 48 13.14 -8.84 -20.27
CA LEU A 48 13.13 -8.59 -18.84
C LEU A 48 14.20 -7.58 -18.47
N GLY A 49 13.85 -6.51 -17.78
CA GLY A 49 14.75 -5.49 -17.27
C GLY A 49 14.64 -5.36 -15.75
N PHE A 50 15.76 -5.04 -15.12
CA PHE A 50 15.87 -4.97 -13.67
C PHE A 50 16.71 -3.79 -13.22
N ARG A 51 16.26 -3.13 -12.15
CA ARG A 51 16.98 -2.09 -11.41
C ARG A 51 17.16 -2.52 -9.96
N ARG A 52 18.41 -2.58 -9.48
CA ARG A 52 18.77 -3.13 -8.17
C ARG A 52 19.09 -2.05 -7.15
N LEU A 53 18.47 -2.15 -5.98
CA LEU A 53 18.97 -1.60 -4.73
C LEU A 53 19.58 -2.76 -3.92
N SER A 54 20.89 -2.71 -3.71
CA SER A 54 21.65 -3.81 -3.11
C SER A 54 21.49 -3.81 -1.59
N ILE A 55 20.92 -4.90 -1.05
CA ILE A 55 20.65 -5.05 0.40
C ILE A 55 21.20 -6.36 0.94
N ILE A 56 20.95 -7.49 0.27
CA ILE A 56 21.49 -8.83 0.60
C ILE A 56 22.39 -9.27 -0.53
N ASP A 57 23.54 -9.88 -0.17
CA ASP A 57 24.57 -10.33 -1.11
C ASP A 57 24.96 -9.26 -2.12
N LEU A 58 25.60 -8.20 -1.62
CA LEU A 58 25.91 -6.97 -2.38
C LEU A 58 26.67 -7.27 -3.68
N ALA A 59 27.48 -8.32 -3.72
CA ALA A 59 28.34 -8.67 -4.85
C ALA A 59 27.67 -9.60 -5.87
N ALA A 60 26.91 -10.63 -5.44
CA ALA A 60 26.48 -11.73 -6.27
C ALA A 60 24.97 -11.72 -6.62
N GLY A 61 24.14 -10.97 -5.91
CA GLY A 61 22.68 -10.94 -6.10
C GLY A 61 22.23 -10.19 -7.36
N LYS A 62 22.92 -10.36 -8.50
CA LYS A 62 22.54 -9.74 -9.79
C LYS A 62 21.28 -10.41 -10.37
N GLN A 63 20.43 -9.58 -10.97
CA GLN A 63 19.24 -10.04 -11.69
C GLN A 63 19.22 -9.43 -13.11
N PRO A 64 18.56 -10.05 -14.11
CA PRO A 64 17.81 -11.33 -14.01
C PRO A 64 18.71 -12.50 -13.56
N MET A 65 18.17 -13.39 -12.71
CA MET A 65 18.89 -14.53 -12.14
C MET A 65 18.41 -15.83 -12.80
N TYR A 66 19.30 -16.82 -12.91
CA TYR A 66 19.09 -18.06 -13.67
C TYR A 66 19.29 -19.30 -12.78
N ASN A 67 18.60 -20.39 -13.13
CA ASN A 67 18.91 -21.72 -12.60
C ASN A 67 20.25 -22.23 -13.15
N GLU A 68 20.60 -23.50 -12.83
CA GLU A 68 21.90 -24.08 -13.15
C GLU A 68 22.17 -24.20 -14.64
N ASP A 69 21.14 -24.55 -15.43
CA ASP A 69 21.23 -24.78 -16.87
C ASP A 69 20.79 -23.57 -17.74
N GLY A 70 20.38 -22.46 -17.08
CA GLY A 70 19.99 -21.22 -17.75
C GLY A 70 18.60 -21.25 -18.40
N THR A 71 17.78 -22.25 -18.10
CA THR A 71 16.45 -22.42 -18.73
C THR A 71 15.33 -21.73 -17.96
N VAL A 72 15.55 -21.39 -16.70
CA VAL A 72 14.62 -20.62 -15.88
C VAL A 72 15.28 -19.29 -15.51
N VAL A 73 14.61 -18.19 -15.78
CA VAL A 73 15.08 -16.84 -15.48
C VAL A 73 14.07 -16.09 -14.61
N CYS A 74 14.55 -15.35 -13.59
CA CYS A 74 13.73 -14.65 -12.62
C CYS A 74 14.11 -13.17 -12.51
N VAL A 75 13.08 -12.31 -12.36
CA VAL A 75 13.19 -10.94 -11.84
C VAL A 75 12.29 -10.80 -10.61
N PHE A 76 12.84 -10.18 -9.55
CA PHE A 76 12.21 -10.15 -8.24
C PHE A 76 12.43 -8.81 -7.54
N ASN A 77 11.36 -8.23 -7.04
CA ASN A 77 11.36 -7.06 -6.17
C ASN A 77 10.77 -7.44 -4.81
N GLY A 78 11.61 -7.51 -3.79
CA GLY A 78 11.17 -7.86 -2.44
C GLY A 78 12.26 -8.40 -1.54
N GLU A 79 11.84 -9.09 -0.48
CA GLU A 79 12.65 -9.84 0.49
C GLU A 79 11.91 -11.11 0.90
N ILE A 80 12.58 -12.27 0.87
CA ILE A 80 12.04 -13.56 1.33
C ILE A 80 12.67 -13.89 2.68
N TYR A 81 11.96 -13.67 3.76
CA TYR A 81 12.50 -13.80 5.11
C TYR A 81 12.81 -15.24 5.54
N ASN A 82 12.13 -16.24 4.95
CA ASN A 82 12.39 -17.67 5.23
C ASN A 82 13.31 -18.33 4.18
N PHE A 83 14.11 -17.54 3.45
CA PHE A 83 14.93 -18.07 2.35
C PHE A 83 15.97 -19.08 2.82
N MET A 84 16.53 -18.97 4.02
CA MET A 84 17.52 -19.90 4.54
C MET A 84 16.94 -21.30 4.78
N ASP A 85 15.69 -21.37 5.29
CA ASP A 85 14.99 -22.64 5.51
C ASP A 85 14.65 -23.31 4.17
N LEU A 86 14.11 -22.51 3.22
CA LEU A 86 13.81 -22.96 1.87
C LEU A 86 15.08 -23.43 1.13
N ARG A 87 16.17 -22.70 1.26
CA ARG A 87 17.48 -23.07 0.70
C ARG A 87 17.92 -24.45 1.21
N THR A 88 17.83 -24.68 2.52
CA THR A 88 18.20 -25.96 3.14
C THR A 88 17.33 -27.09 2.60
N GLU A 89 16.01 -26.88 2.49
CA GLU A 89 15.07 -27.86 1.92
C GLU A 89 15.39 -28.16 0.45
N LEU A 90 15.61 -27.13 -0.37
CA LEU A 90 15.89 -27.27 -1.81
C LEU A 90 17.26 -27.92 -2.06
N GLN A 91 18.29 -27.60 -1.28
CA GLN A 91 19.59 -28.27 -1.37
C GLN A 91 19.49 -29.77 -1.03
N ALA A 92 18.66 -30.13 -0.05
CA ALA A 92 18.40 -31.54 0.27
C ALA A 92 17.70 -32.30 -0.88
N LYS A 93 17.03 -31.60 -1.78
CA LYS A 93 16.40 -32.12 -3.01
C LYS A 93 17.32 -32.11 -4.23
N GLY A 94 18.54 -31.59 -4.08
CA GLY A 94 19.58 -31.63 -5.13
C GLY A 94 19.81 -30.33 -5.88
N HIS A 95 19.10 -29.23 -5.55
CA HIS A 95 19.34 -27.93 -6.17
C HIS A 95 20.68 -27.33 -5.73
N ILE A 96 21.40 -26.68 -6.64
CA ILE A 96 22.73 -26.11 -6.42
C ILE A 96 22.64 -24.58 -6.37
N PHE A 97 22.86 -24.01 -5.21
CA PHE A 97 22.86 -22.56 -5.01
C PHE A 97 24.26 -21.97 -5.27
N LYS A 98 24.30 -20.89 -6.04
CA LYS A 98 25.52 -20.16 -6.43
C LYS A 98 25.75 -18.88 -5.63
N THR A 99 24.68 -18.33 -5.02
CA THR A 99 24.69 -17.06 -4.29
C THR A 99 24.20 -17.24 -2.85
N HIS A 100 24.29 -16.20 -2.05
CA HIS A 100 23.65 -16.11 -0.73
C HIS A 100 22.37 -15.25 -0.75
N CYS A 101 21.91 -14.88 -1.97
CA CYS A 101 20.75 -14.04 -2.17
C CYS A 101 19.44 -14.83 -1.96
N ASP A 102 18.44 -14.17 -1.44
CA ASP A 102 17.09 -14.72 -1.26
C ASP A 102 16.37 -14.99 -2.59
N THR A 103 16.70 -14.25 -3.66
CA THR A 103 16.12 -14.44 -4.99
C THR A 103 16.26 -15.87 -5.51
N GLU A 104 17.36 -16.56 -5.20
CA GLU A 104 17.66 -17.87 -5.76
C GLU A 104 16.67 -18.96 -5.28
N VAL A 105 16.06 -18.81 -4.09
CA VAL A 105 15.01 -19.74 -3.62
C VAL A 105 13.72 -19.64 -4.45
N ILE A 106 13.49 -18.53 -5.16
CA ILE A 106 12.32 -18.41 -6.04
C ILE A 106 12.50 -19.29 -7.26
N ILE A 107 13.70 -19.30 -7.84
CA ILE A 107 14.01 -20.07 -9.05
C ILE A 107 13.90 -21.57 -8.76
N HIS A 108 14.68 -22.05 -7.80
CA HIS A 108 14.68 -23.48 -7.43
C HIS A 108 13.36 -23.91 -6.80
N GLY A 109 12.69 -23.02 -6.07
CA GLY A 109 11.36 -23.28 -5.54
C GLY A 109 10.30 -23.40 -6.64
N TYR A 110 10.41 -22.65 -7.75
CA TYR A 110 9.54 -22.82 -8.91
C TYR A 110 9.76 -24.19 -9.58
N GLU A 111 11.00 -24.58 -9.77
CA GLU A 111 11.33 -25.91 -10.35
C GLU A 111 10.77 -27.06 -9.51
N GLU A 112 10.76 -26.92 -8.18
CA GLU A 112 10.33 -27.97 -7.26
C GLU A 112 8.82 -27.96 -6.99
N TYR A 113 8.19 -26.77 -6.84
CA TYR A 113 6.82 -26.62 -6.36
C TYR A 113 5.85 -26.03 -7.38
N GLY A 114 6.34 -25.52 -8.53
CA GLY A 114 5.49 -24.85 -9.51
C GLY A 114 4.71 -23.70 -8.90
N THR A 115 3.43 -23.62 -9.19
CA THR A 115 2.53 -22.57 -8.69
C THR A 115 2.31 -22.59 -7.18
N ALA A 116 2.58 -23.73 -6.50
CA ALA A 116 2.49 -23.82 -5.04
C ALA A 116 3.62 -23.07 -4.30
N LEU A 117 4.65 -22.60 -5.01
CA LEU A 117 5.76 -21.84 -4.41
C LEU A 117 5.26 -20.62 -3.62
N ALA A 118 4.36 -19.80 -4.21
CA ALA A 118 3.92 -18.55 -3.57
C ALA A 118 3.41 -18.74 -2.13
N ALA A 119 2.70 -19.84 -1.86
CA ALA A 119 2.18 -20.17 -0.54
C ALA A 119 3.29 -20.57 0.48
N LYS A 120 4.49 -20.97 0.00
CA LYS A 120 5.63 -21.32 0.86
C LYS A 120 6.47 -20.10 1.27
N LEU A 121 6.42 -19.02 0.48
CA LEU A 121 7.21 -17.83 0.72
C LEU A 121 6.67 -17.03 1.92
N ARG A 122 7.57 -16.62 2.80
CA ARG A 122 7.34 -15.64 3.86
C ARG A 122 8.16 -14.40 3.52
N GLY A 123 7.48 -13.29 3.22
CA GLY A 123 8.18 -12.09 2.80
C GLY A 123 7.26 -11.05 2.18
N MET A 124 7.86 -10.02 1.66
CA MET A 124 7.23 -8.98 0.86
C MET A 124 7.78 -9.09 -0.57
N PHE A 125 6.93 -9.36 -1.55
CA PHE A 125 7.42 -9.70 -2.88
C PHE A 125 6.47 -9.43 -4.03
N ALA A 126 7.08 -9.15 -5.18
CA ALA A 126 6.52 -9.32 -6.50
C ALA A 126 7.62 -9.88 -7.41
N PHE A 127 7.34 -10.94 -8.16
CA PHE A 127 8.33 -11.56 -9.03
C PHE A 127 7.72 -12.11 -10.31
N VAL A 128 8.59 -12.34 -11.31
CA VAL A 128 8.28 -13.05 -12.53
C VAL A 128 9.37 -14.07 -12.80
N VAL A 129 8.96 -15.30 -13.06
CA VAL A 129 9.79 -16.40 -13.55
C VAL A 129 9.38 -16.69 -14.99
N TRP A 130 10.36 -16.82 -15.89
CA TRP A 130 10.16 -17.29 -17.24
C TRP A 130 10.87 -18.63 -17.44
N ASP A 131 10.13 -19.65 -17.81
CA ASP A 131 10.63 -20.98 -18.13
C ASP A 131 10.70 -21.17 -19.64
N THR A 132 11.91 -21.25 -20.19
CA THR A 132 12.15 -21.39 -21.61
C THR A 132 11.81 -22.77 -22.15
N LYS A 133 11.73 -23.82 -21.29
CA LYS A 133 11.37 -25.18 -21.69
C LYS A 133 9.88 -25.32 -21.97
N THR A 134 9.07 -24.65 -21.13
CA THR A 134 7.62 -24.72 -21.23
C THR A 134 7.02 -23.53 -21.97
N ASN A 135 7.81 -22.45 -22.18
CA ASN A 135 7.38 -21.14 -22.66
C ASN A 135 6.24 -20.57 -21.80
N GLU A 136 6.38 -20.75 -20.49
CA GLU A 136 5.42 -20.29 -19.50
C GLU A 136 6.05 -19.22 -18.60
N MET A 137 5.27 -18.18 -18.35
CA MET A 137 5.58 -17.20 -17.32
C MET A 137 4.78 -17.52 -16.08
N TYR A 138 5.44 -17.53 -14.93
CA TYR A 138 4.83 -17.60 -13.62
C TYR A 138 5.23 -16.37 -12.82
N GLY A 139 4.28 -15.77 -12.09
CA GLY A 139 4.57 -14.67 -11.18
C GLY A 139 3.61 -14.63 -10.01
N ALA A 140 4.03 -13.96 -8.93
CA ALA A 140 3.19 -13.82 -7.76
C ALA A 140 3.43 -12.49 -7.04
N ARG A 141 2.46 -12.09 -6.24
CA ARG A 141 2.49 -10.94 -5.35
C ARG A 141 2.21 -11.36 -3.92
N ASP A 142 2.90 -10.76 -2.95
CA ASP A 142 2.77 -11.12 -1.53
C ASP A 142 1.34 -10.97 -0.98
N ILE A 143 1.12 -11.58 0.19
CA ILE A 143 -0.23 -11.72 0.78
C ILE A 143 -0.93 -10.41 1.11
N PHE A 144 -0.17 -9.34 1.35
CA PHE A 144 -0.72 -8.01 1.64
C PHE A 144 -0.63 -7.04 0.45
N GLY A 145 0.10 -7.41 -0.62
CA GLY A 145 0.40 -6.53 -1.73
C GLY A 145 1.36 -5.40 -1.36
N ILE A 146 2.33 -5.68 -0.48
CA ILE A 146 3.37 -4.72 -0.06
C ILE A 146 4.17 -4.27 -1.29
N LYS A 147 4.53 -5.22 -2.18
CA LYS A 147 5.22 -4.88 -3.41
C LYS A 147 4.25 -4.72 -4.57
N PRO A 148 4.42 -3.65 -5.38
CA PRO A 148 3.54 -3.40 -6.52
C PRO A 148 3.84 -4.34 -7.68
N PHE A 149 2.77 -4.69 -8.42
CA PHE A 149 2.83 -5.40 -9.69
C PHE A 149 1.71 -4.88 -10.60
N TYR A 150 2.09 -4.32 -11.75
CA TYR A 150 1.17 -3.83 -12.78
C TYR A 150 1.35 -4.61 -14.08
N TYR A 151 0.25 -4.80 -14.81
CA TYR A 151 0.29 -5.45 -16.10
C TYR A 151 -0.78 -4.88 -17.04
N THR A 152 -0.52 -4.98 -18.34
CA THR A 152 -1.46 -4.64 -19.41
C THR A 152 -1.20 -5.52 -20.63
N GLN A 153 -2.21 -5.75 -21.45
CA GLN A 153 -2.05 -6.41 -22.73
C GLN A 153 -2.27 -5.38 -23.84
N THR A 154 -1.33 -5.30 -24.78
CA THR A 154 -1.44 -4.40 -25.92
C THR A 154 -2.45 -4.92 -26.95
N ASP A 155 -2.90 -4.05 -27.87
CA ASP A 155 -3.77 -4.46 -28.98
C ASP A 155 -3.11 -5.53 -29.88
N ALA A 156 -1.80 -5.62 -29.88
CA ALA A 156 -1.02 -6.66 -30.59
C ALA A 156 -0.94 -7.99 -29.80
N GLY A 157 -1.52 -8.06 -28.59
CA GLY A 157 -1.51 -9.24 -27.73
C GLY A 157 -0.26 -9.42 -26.89
N GLU A 158 0.64 -8.44 -26.84
CA GLU A 158 1.84 -8.46 -26.00
C GLU A 158 1.46 -8.19 -24.56
N LEU A 159 1.99 -8.97 -23.60
CA LEU A 159 1.87 -8.70 -22.19
C LEU A 159 3.01 -7.77 -21.75
N LEU A 160 2.68 -6.62 -21.17
CA LEU A 160 3.58 -5.70 -20.51
C LEU A 160 3.39 -5.81 -19.00
N PHE A 161 4.47 -5.79 -18.23
CA PHE A 161 4.38 -5.81 -16.76
C PHE A 161 5.56 -5.08 -16.11
N GLY A 162 5.36 -4.67 -14.87
CA GLY A 162 6.40 -3.97 -14.11
C GLY A 162 5.99 -3.53 -12.71
N SER A 163 6.98 -3.02 -11.99
CA SER A 163 6.80 -2.50 -10.63
C SER A 163 6.10 -1.14 -10.59
N GLU A 164 6.15 -0.37 -11.69
CA GLU A 164 5.53 0.96 -11.78
C GLU A 164 4.93 1.19 -13.17
N ILE A 165 3.76 1.85 -13.22
CA ILE A 165 3.02 2.09 -14.48
C ILE A 165 3.83 2.99 -15.41
N LYS A 166 4.53 4.01 -14.87
CA LYS A 166 5.33 4.93 -15.69
C LYS A 166 6.36 4.24 -16.58
N SER A 167 6.85 3.06 -16.15
CA SER A 167 7.75 2.27 -16.99
C SER A 167 7.06 1.63 -18.19
N LEU A 168 5.78 1.25 -18.03
CA LEU A 168 4.99 0.64 -19.11
C LEU A 168 4.66 1.66 -20.22
N LEU A 169 4.55 2.95 -19.84
CA LEU A 169 4.28 4.04 -20.80
C LEU A 169 5.37 4.21 -21.86
N GLU A 170 6.58 3.72 -21.59
CA GLU A 170 7.70 3.75 -22.56
C GLU A 170 7.56 2.73 -23.68
N HIS A 171 6.67 1.75 -23.52
CA HIS A 171 6.41 0.76 -24.56
C HIS A 171 5.45 1.33 -25.62
N PRO A 172 5.81 1.30 -26.92
CA PRO A 172 5.01 1.96 -27.97
C PRO A 172 3.62 1.36 -28.17
N GLY A 173 3.36 0.16 -27.63
CA GLY A 173 2.03 -0.46 -27.63
C GLY A 173 1.17 -0.10 -26.41
N PHE A 174 1.68 0.68 -25.46
CA PHE A 174 0.91 1.07 -24.29
C PHE A 174 -0.16 2.10 -24.65
N ARG A 175 -1.38 1.90 -24.14
CA ARG A 175 -2.50 2.80 -24.35
C ARG A 175 -2.57 3.84 -23.24
N ARG A 176 -2.14 5.07 -23.52
CA ARG A 176 -2.23 6.20 -22.57
C ARG A 176 -3.61 6.84 -22.65
N GLU A 177 -4.58 6.27 -21.96
CA GLU A 177 -5.97 6.73 -21.89
C GLU A 177 -6.45 6.67 -20.45
N VAL A 178 -7.13 7.75 -19.97
CA VAL A 178 -7.71 7.77 -18.62
C VAL A 178 -8.89 6.80 -18.55
N ASN A 179 -8.87 5.92 -17.56
CA ASN A 179 -10.00 5.05 -17.23
C ASN A 179 -11.11 5.89 -16.58
N ALA A 180 -12.16 6.19 -17.34
CA ALA A 180 -13.28 7.00 -16.87
C ALA A 180 -14.01 6.38 -15.68
N GLU A 181 -14.03 5.04 -15.58
CA GLU A 181 -14.72 4.31 -14.50
C GLU A 181 -14.00 4.43 -13.15
N ALA A 182 -12.69 4.73 -13.15
CA ALA A 182 -11.92 4.87 -11.92
C ALA A 182 -12.16 6.21 -11.20
N LEU A 183 -12.64 7.25 -11.91
CA LEU A 183 -12.70 8.61 -11.37
C LEU A 183 -13.77 8.77 -10.28
N ARG A 184 -14.97 8.21 -10.48
CA ARG A 184 -16.06 8.30 -9.50
C ARG A 184 -15.71 7.63 -8.17
N PRO A 185 -15.29 6.35 -8.12
CA PRO A 185 -14.87 5.72 -6.87
C PRO A 185 -13.64 6.42 -6.24
N TYR A 186 -12.70 6.93 -7.03
CA TYR A 186 -11.56 7.69 -6.51
C TYR A 186 -12.00 8.91 -5.68
N LEU A 187 -12.99 9.67 -6.14
CA LEU A 187 -13.48 10.83 -5.38
C LEU A 187 -13.97 10.45 -3.99
N THR A 188 -14.54 9.26 -3.84
CA THR A 188 -14.98 8.74 -2.54
C THR A 188 -13.83 8.12 -1.75
N PHE A 189 -13.02 7.25 -2.36
CA PHE A 189 -11.95 6.52 -1.69
C PHE A 189 -10.64 7.28 -1.52
N GLN A 190 -10.39 8.37 -2.26
CA GLN A 190 -9.12 9.11 -2.33
C GLN A 190 -7.93 8.36 -2.98
N TYR A 191 -8.11 7.13 -3.42
CA TYR A 191 -7.12 6.29 -4.10
C TYR A 191 -7.80 5.43 -5.15
N SER A 192 -7.01 4.79 -6.02
CA SER A 192 -7.51 3.85 -7.03
C SER A 192 -7.94 2.53 -6.37
N ALA A 193 -9.24 2.41 -6.09
CA ALA A 193 -9.83 1.29 -5.34
C ALA A 193 -10.14 0.07 -6.21
N MET A 194 -10.00 0.17 -7.52
CA MET A 194 -10.26 -0.91 -8.47
C MET A 194 -8.99 -1.68 -8.84
N ASN A 195 -9.14 -2.91 -9.33
CA ASN A 195 -8.02 -3.65 -9.90
C ASN A 195 -7.54 -3.04 -11.23
N GLU A 196 -8.46 -2.53 -12.06
CA GLU A 196 -8.09 -1.71 -13.21
C GLU A 196 -7.69 -0.31 -12.73
N THR A 197 -6.55 0.15 -13.21
CA THR A 197 -5.94 1.41 -12.78
C THR A 197 -6.61 2.63 -13.44
N PHE A 198 -6.06 3.82 -13.18
CA PHE A 198 -6.41 5.04 -13.91
C PHE A 198 -5.97 5.03 -15.38
N PHE A 199 -5.12 4.09 -15.78
CA PHE A 199 -4.81 3.85 -17.18
C PHE A 199 -5.66 2.70 -17.69
N LYS A 200 -6.51 2.98 -18.68
CA LYS A 200 -7.45 2.01 -19.23
C LYS A 200 -6.76 0.76 -19.77
N GLY A 201 -7.26 -0.41 -19.38
CA GLY A 201 -6.68 -1.70 -19.76
C GLY A 201 -5.41 -2.08 -19.00
N THR A 202 -5.01 -1.28 -17.99
CA THR A 202 -3.87 -1.58 -17.11
C THR A 202 -4.36 -2.00 -15.74
N TYR A 203 -3.85 -3.11 -15.22
CA TYR A 203 -4.35 -3.77 -14.02
C TYR A 203 -3.26 -3.92 -12.96
N LYS A 204 -3.68 -3.96 -11.71
CA LYS A 204 -2.88 -4.41 -10.57
C LYS A 204 -3.05 -5.92 -10.39
N LEU A 205 -1.96 -6.68 -10.21
CA LEU A 205 -2.09 -8.04 -9.69
C LEU A 205 -2.59 -7.95 -8.24
N PRO A 206 -3.74 -8.56 -7.89
CA PRO A 206 -4.25 -8.46 -6.53
C PRO A 206 -3.30 -9.06 -5.48
N PRO A 207 -3.34 -8.60 -4.21
CA PRO A 207 -2.61 -9.22 -3.11
C PRO A 207 -2.93 -10.71 -2.97
N ALA A 208 -1.94 -11.52 -2.57
CA ALA A 208 -2.10 -12.97 -2.39
C ALA A 208 -2.50 -13.74 -3.65
N HIS A 209 -2.13 -13.25 -4.83
CA HIS A 209 -2.38 -13.95 -6.10
C HIS A 209 -1.08 -14.31 -6.79
N TRP A 210 -1.12 -15.44 -7.49
CA TRP A 210 -0.16 -15.80 -8.52
C TRP A 210 -0.84 -15.77 -9.90
N PHE A 211 -0.04 -15.70 -10.93
CA PHE A 211 -0.50 -15.87 -12.30
C PHE A 211 0.41 -16.79 -13.08
N THR A 212 -0.16 -17.45 -14.11
CA THR A 212 0.59 -17.99 -15.22
C THR A 212 0.18 -17.29 -16.51
N TYR A 213 1.12 -17.19 -17.44
CA TYR A 213 0.86 -16.65 -18.78
C TYR A 213 1.53 -17.53 -19.82
N ARG A 214 0.73 -18.01 -20.75
CA ARG A 214 1.18 -18.85 -21.86
C ARG A 214 0.26 -18.66 -23.07
N ASP A 215 0.84 -18.60 -24.29
CA ASP A 215 0.11 -18.47 -25.54
C ASP A 215 -0.93 -17.33 -25.55
N GLY A 216 -0.58 -16.16 -24.99
CA GLY A 216 -1.45 -15.00 -24.91
C GLY A 216 -2.56 -15.07 -23.84
N LYS A 217 -2.60 -16.13 -23.03
CA LYS A 217 -3.60 -16.33 -21.98
C LYS A 217 -3.00 -16.21 -20.60
N MET A 218 -3.61 -15.36 -19.78
CA MET A 218 -3.26 -15.19 -18.38
C MET A 218 -4.31 -15.86 -17.49
N GLN A 219 -3.85 -16.68 -16.56
CA GLN A 219 -4.65 -17.25 -15.47
C GLN A 219 -4.19 -16.62 -14.17
N ILE A 220 -5.10 -16.13 -13.34
CA ILE A 220 -4.80 -15.52 -12.04
C ILE A 220 -5.57 -16.26 -10.97
N GLU A 221 -4.89 -16.69 -9.90
CA GLU A 221 -5.50 -17.40 -8.80
C GLU A 221 -5.02 -16.88 -7.45
N ARG A 222 -5.92 -16.90 -6.46
CA ARG A 222 -5.60 -16.56 -5.07
C ARG A 222 -4.95 -17.77 -4.39
N TYR A 223 -3.78 -17.58 -3.78
CA TYR A 223 -3.09 -18.65 -3.05
C TYR A 223 -3.21 -18.54 -1.53
N TRP A 224 -3.71 -17.41 -1.01
CA TRP A 224 -3.87 -17.19 0.42
C TRP A 224 -5.03 -16.22 0.70
N ASP A 225 -5.68 -16.36 1.86
CA ASP A 225 -6.66 -15.41 2.39
C ASP A 225 -6.62 -15.40 3.92
N VAL A 226 -7.05 -14.30 4.55
CA VAL A 226 -7.21 -14.23 6.00
C VAL A 226 -8.46 -14.98 6.45
N ASP A 227 -8.35 -15.75 7.54
CA ASP A 227 -9.47 -16.52 8.08
C ASP A 227 -9.66 -16.28 9.59
N PHE A 228 -10.70 -15.53 9.94
CA PHE A 228 -11.08 -15.22 11.31
C PHE A 228 -11.94 -16.30 11.99
N ARG A 229 -12.26 -17.41 11.31
CA ARG A 229 -13.22 -18.43 11.77
C ARG A 229 -12.67 -19.36 12.84
N HIS A 230 -11.42 -19.21 13.22
CA HIS A 230 -10.74 -20.10 14.17
C HIS A 230 -10.25 -19.35 15.41
N PRO A 231 -11.17 -18.97 16.34
CA PRO A 231 -10.79 -18.20 17.52
C PRO A 231 -9.87 -19.02 18.44
N THR A 232 -8.88 -18.32 19.01
CA THR A 232 -7.93 -18.91 19.95
C THR A 232 -8.60 -19.32 21.26
N ALA A 233 -8.04 -20.37 21.91
CA ALA A 233 -8.39 -20.75 23.27
C ALA A 233 -7.51 -20.07 24.34
N LEU A 234 -6.54 -19.24 23.95
CA LEU A 234 -5.65 -18.52 24.87
C LEU A 234 -6.42 -17.53 25.76
N SER A 235 -5.98 -17.34 27.00
CA SER A 235 -6.44 -16.21 27.81
C SER A 235 -5.95 -14.88 27.22
N TYR A 236 -6.53 -13.76 27.63
CA TYR A 236 -6.11 -12.43 27.18
C TYR A 236 -4.62 -12.16 27.44
N GLU A 237 -4.15 -12.53 28.63
CA GLU A 237 -2.76 -12.39 29.05
C GLU A 237 -1.82 -13.27 28.21
N ALA A 238 -2.21 -14.53 27.98
CA ALA A 238 -1.44 -15.44 27.13
C ALA A 238 -1.43 -14.97 25.66
N ALA A 239 -2.51 -14.38 25.16
CA ALA A 239 -2.54 -13.77 23.84
C ALA A 239 -1.59 -12.56 23.73
N ALA A 240 -1.51 -11.73 24.78
CA ALA A 240 -0.53 -10.64 24.84
C ALA A 240 0.93 -11.15 24.90
N ASP A 241 1.18 -12.30 25.57
CA ASP A 241 2.49 -12.96 25.57
C ASP A 241 2.86 -13.46 24.17
N GLU A 242 1.92 -14.08 23.47
CA GLU A 242 2.12 -14.59 22.11
C GLU A 242 2.36 -13.46 21.11
N ILE A 243 1.63 -12.34 21.22
CA ILE A 243 1.86 -11.14 20.40
C ILE A 243 3.28 -10.62 20.60
N ASP A 244 3.75 -10.49 21.86
CA ASP A 244 5.11 -10.00 22.12
C ASP A 244 6.15 -10.93 21.47
N ALA A 245 5.97 -12.25 21.61
CA ALA A 245 6.87 -13.23 21.00
C ALA A 245 6.87 -13.14 19.47
N ARG A 246 5.69 -13.05 18.84
CA ARG A 246 5.56 -12.98 17.37
C ARG A 246 6.07 -11.67 16.77
N VAL A 247 5.78 -10.55 17.41
CA VAL A 247 6.29 -9.25 16.94
C VAL A 247 7.82 -9.20 17.02
N ARG A 248 8.42 -9.70 18.11
CA ARG A 248 9.89 -9.80 18.23
C ARG A 248 10.51 -10.74 17.20
N GLU A 249 9.89 -11.88 16.96
CA GLU A 249 10.33 -12.85 15.95
C GLU A 249 10.23 -12.24 14.55
N SER A 250 9.13 -11.58 14.24
CA SER A 250 8.96 -10.86 12.98
C SER A 250 9.99 -9.74 12.81
N VAL A 251 10.22 -8.91 13.83
CA VAL A 251 11.27 -7.87 13.78
C VAL A 251 12.64 -8.48 13.53
N ALA A 252 12.95 -9.62 14.16
CA ALA A 252 14.21 -10.34 13.94
C ALA A 252 14.33 -10.85 12.49
N ALA A 253 13.25 -11.40 11.91
CA ALA A 253 13.22 -11.82 10.52
C ALA A 253 13.41 -10.64 9.56
N HIS A 254 12.79 -9.49 9.84
CA HIS A 254 12.91 -8.26 9.03
C HIS A 254 14.27 -7.55 9.22
N ARG A 255 15.14 -8.03 10.11
CA ARG A 255 16.47 -7.46 10.35
C ARG A 255 17.52 -7.97 9.35
N ILE A 256 17.24 -8.99 8.56
CA ILE A 256 18.20 -9.58 7.60
C ILE A 256 18.61 -8.52 6.58
N SER A 257 19.90 -8.10 6.62
CA SER A 257 20.42 -7.04 5.75
C SER A 257 21.94 -6.97 5.88
N ASP A 258 22.63 -6.77 4.75
CA ASP A 258 24.09 -6.47 4.70
C ASP A 258 24.36 -4.96 4.73
N VAL A 259 23.32 -4.13 4.78
CA VAL A 259 23.39 -2.67 4.85
C VAL A 259 22.77 -2.13 6.13
N LYS A 260 23.08 -0.87 6.46
CA LYS A 260 22.52 -0.18 7.64
C LYS A 260 21.01 -0.08 7.58
N LEU A 261 20.36 -0.35 8.72
CA LEU A 261 18.92 -0.18 8.87
C LEU A 261 18.57 0.71 10.07
N GLY A 262 17.43 1.40 9.94
CA GLY A 262 16.88 2.27 10.96
C GLY A 262 15.39 2.00 11.19
N ALA A 263 14.70 2.91 11.87
CA ALA A 263 13.26 2.84 12.06
C ALA A 263 12.59 4.21 11.92
N PHE A 264 11.38 4.23 11.37
CA PHE A 264 10.50 5.40 11.46
C PHE A 264 9.86 5.44 12.85
N LEU A 265 9.86 6.61 13.45
CA LEU A 265 9.35 6.80 14.80
C LEU A 265 8.44 8.04 14.88
N SER A 266 7.16 7.82 15.18
CA SER A 266 6.17 8.89 15.37
C SER A 266 5.84 9.13 16.85
N GLY A 267 6.33 8.27 17.76
CA GLY A 267 5.92 8.28 19.17
C GLY A 267 4.55 7.63 19.44
N GLY A 268 3.84 7.15 18.43
CA GLY A 268 2.68 6.26 18.59
C GLY A 268 3.09 4.85 18.99
N VAL A 269 2.17 4.05 19.57
CA VAL A 269 2.48 2.71 20.09
C VAL A 269 3.12 1.81 19.03
N ASP A 270 2.64 1.83 17.79
CA ASP A 270 3.05 0.91 16.73
C ASP A 270 4.52 1.08 16.36
N SER A 271 4.90 2.28 15.94
CA SER A 271 6.28 2.60 15.58
C SER A 271 7.22 2.51 16.78
N SER A 272 6.76 2.89 17.96
CA SER A 272 7.53 2.81 19.21
C SER A 272 7.84 1.37 19.59
N TYR A 273 6.87 0.47 19.44
CA TYR A 273 7.06 -0.95 19.78
C TYR A 273 8.02 -1.66 18.81
N ILE A 274 7.86 -1.43 17.50
CA ILE A 274 8.82 -1.93 16.50
C ILE A 274 10.22 -1.38 16.78
N THR A 275 10.36 -0.08 17.05
CA THR A 275 11.66 0.54 17.38
C THR A 275 12.30 -0.08 18.62
N ALA A 276 11.52 -0.31 19.67
CA ALA A 276 12.02 -0.89 20.91
C ALA A 276 12.39 -2.39 20.78
N CYS A 277 11.70 -3.14 19.91
CA CYS A 277 12.06 -4.52 19.57
C CYS A 277 13.30 -4.59 18.67
N LEU A 278 13.45 -3.65 17.73
CA LEU A 278 14.57 -3.61 16.79
C LEU A 278 15.86 -3.08 17.45
N MET A 279 15.74 -2.06 18.29
CA MET A 279 16.88 -1.30 18.86
C MET A 279 17.88 -0.88 17.77
N PRO A 280 17.47 -0.09 16.76
CA PRO A 280 18.37 0.37 15.71
C PRO A 280 19.31 1.46 16.24
N ASP A 281 20.40 1.74 15.51
CA ASP A 281 21.28 2.86 15.85
C ASP A 281 20.60 4.23 15.63
N GLU A 282 19.67 4.30 14.67
CA GLU A 282 19.08 5.54 14.18
C GLU A 282 17.57 5.43 13.95
N THR A 283 16.85 6.50 14.32
CA THR A 283 15.42 6.67 14.05
C THR A 283 15.16 7.99 13.34
N PHE A 284 14.05 8.08 12.61
CA PHE A 284 13.69 9.22 11.77
C PHE A 284 12.26 9.67 12.06
N SER A 285 12.08 10.98 12.12
CA SER A 285 10.78 11.61 12.40
C SER A 285 10.64 12.91 11.62
N VAL A 286 9.43 13.22 11.14
CA VAL A 286 9.11 14.53 10.55
C VAL A 286 7.86 15.10 11.19
N GLY A 287 7.78 16.42 11.24
CA GLY A 287 6.63 17.18 11.72
C GLY A 287 6.41 18.42 10.87
N PHE A 288 5.36 19.18 11.15
CA PHE A 288 5.10 20.44 10.46
C PHE A 288 5.39 21.62 11.38
N ALA A 289 6.13 22.59 10.87
CA ALA A 289 6.33 23.86 11.53
C ALA A 289 4.99 24.59 11.68
N SER A 290 4.62 24.90 12.92
CA SER A 290 3.40 25.65 13.23
C SER A 290 3.74 27.10 13.50
N PRO A 291 3.32 28.06 12.66
CA PRO A 291 3.62 29.49 12.86
C PRO A 291 3.05 30.05 14.18
N ASP A 292 2.01 29.41 14.71
CA ASP A 292 1.35 29.79 15.97
C ASP A 292 1.97 29.12 17.22
N GLY A 293 3.08 28.37 17.07
CA GLY A 293 3.75 27.67 18.15
C GLY A 293 2.95 26.50 18.75
N THR A 294 1.85 26.09 18.13
CA THR A 294 1.08 24.91 18.57
C THR A 294 1.78 23.63 18.09
N HIS A 295 1.86 22.60 18.97
CA HIS A 295 2.41 21.28 18.63
C HIS A 295 1.37 20.33 18.03
N LYS A 296 0.28 20.85 17.44
CA LYS A 296 -0.83 20.03 16.96
C LYS A 296 -0.42 19.10 15.81
N PHE A 297 0.54 19.52 15.00
CA PHE A 297 1.04 18.79 13.83
C PHE A 297 2.48 18.32 14.01
N ASP A 298 2.96 18.27 15.26
CA ASP A 298 4.31 17.84 15.63
C ASP A 298 4.22 16.60 16.53
N GLU A 299 4.73 15.47 16.06
CA GLU A 299 4.92 14.23 16.80
C GLU A 299 6.41 13.95 17.06
N THR A 300 7.30 14.83 16.57
CA THR A 300 8.75 14.62 16.65
C THR A 300 9.28 14.78 18.06
N THR A 301 8.58 15.54 18.91
CA THR A 301 8.98 15.74 20.32
C THR A 301 8.91 14.41 21.08
N GLU A 302 7.78 13.72 21.00
CA GLU A 302 7.56 12.46 21.71
C GLU A 302 8.43 11.32 21.14
N ALA A 303 8.68 11.33 19.82
CA ALA A 303 9.61 10.41 19.18
C ALA A 303 11.04 10.62 19.71
N GLY A 304 11.46 11.89 19.82
CA GLY A 304 12.77 12.25 20.38
C GLY A 304 12.95 11.85 21.84
N GLU A 305 11.93 12.05 22.67
CA GLU A 305 11.95 11.62 24.06
C GLU A 305 12.08 10.10 24.23
N LEU A 306 11.35 9.32 23.40
CA LEU A 306 11.48 7.88 23.42
C LEU A 306 12.87 7.43 22.97
N SER A 307 13.36 8.00 21.86
CA SER A 307 14.70 7.69 21.36
C SER A 307 15.79 7.97 22.40
N GLN A 308 15.68 9.09 23.12
CA GLN A 308 16.60 9.41 24.22
C GLN A 308 16.54 8.38 25.35
N LYS A 309 15.32 7.93 25.72
CA LYS A 309 15.13 6.89 26.76
C LYS A 309 15.72 5.54 26.33
N LEU A 310 15.63 5.20 25.04
CA LEU A 310 16.17 3.97 24.48
C LEU A 310 17.67 4.06 24.15
N GLY A 311 18.29 5.24 24.25
CA GLY A 311 19.69 5.46 23.88
C GLY A 311 19.93 5.44 22.37
N ILE A 312 18.91 5.74 21.55
CA ILE A 312 18.95 5.70 20.08
C ILE A 312 19.04 7.13 19.55
N LYS A 313 19.84 7.35 18.50
CA LYS A 313 19.91 8.65 17.85
C LYS A 313 18.66 8.91 17.00
N ASN A 314 18.00 10.06 17.21
CA ASN A 314 16.83 10.47 16.43
C ASN A 314 17.15 11.67 15.53
N TYR A 315 16.90 11.51 14.22
CA TYR A 315 16.93 12.60 13.25
C TYR A 315 15.53 13.13 13.03
N ARG A 316 15.38 14.46 13.10
CA ARG A 316 14.10 15.13 13.00
C ARG A 316 14.15 16.26 12.00
N GLU A 317 13.10 16.39 11.20
CA GLU A 317 12.93 17.50 10.27
C GLU A 317 11.55 18.14 10.45
N MET A 318 11.51 19.48 10.45
CA MET A 318 10.27 20.25 10.52
C MET A 318 9.97 20.84 9.13
N LEU A 319 8.91 20.33 8.51
CA LEU A 319 8.54 20.68 7.14
C LEU A 319 7.82 22.03 7.06
N THR A 320 8.17 22.82 6.06
CA THR A 320 7.46 24.04 5.72
C THR A 320 6.36 23.76 4.67
N LYS A 321 5.38 24.65 4.60
CA LYS A 321 4.32 24.61 3.58
C LYS A 321 4.93 24.63 2.16
N GLU A 322 5.89 25.50 1.94
CA GLU A 322 6.53 25.72 0.65
C GLU A 322 7.20 24.43 0.15
N GLN A 323 8.06 23.80 0.98
CA GLN A 323 8.66 22.50 0.65
C GLN A 323 7.62 21.46 0.23
N CYS A 324 6.52 21.36 1.00
CA CYS A 324 5.46 20.38 0.73
C CYS A 324 4.73 20.64 -0.59
N LEU A 325 4.42 21.90 -0.89
CA LEU A 325 3.68 22.27 -2.09
C LEU A 325 4.55 22.23 -3.36
N ASP A 326 5.85 22.51 -3.23
CA ASP A 326 6.80 22.42 -4.35
C ASP A 326 7.06 20.97 -4.75
N ALA A 327 7.15 20.05 -3.78
CA ALA A 327 7.34 18.62 -4.05
C ALA A 327 6.05 17.88 -4.49
N PHE A 328 4.88 18.52 -4.44
CA PHE A 328 3.61 17.81 -4.61
C PHE A 328 3.43 17.19 -6.00
N ALA A 329 3.89 17.86 -7.05
CA ALA A 329 3.85 17.33 -8.41
C ALA A 329 4.73 16.08 -8.56
N ASP A 330 5.94 16.11 -7.99
CA ASP A 330 6.87 14.99 -7.96
C ASP A 330 6.32 13.80 -7.16
N ILE A 331 5.70 14.07 -6.02
CA ILE A 331 4.98 13.05 -5.23
C ILE A 331 3.91 12.36 -6.09
N GLN A 332 3.09 13.11 -6.85
CA GLN A 332 2.06 12.53 -7.70
C GLN A 332 2.65 11.77 -8.90
N TYR A 333 3.79 12.20 -9.45
CA TYR A 333 4.51 11.44 -10.45
C TYR A 333 4.99 10.08 -9.92
N HIS A 334 5.54 10.03 -8.70
CA HIS A 334 5.96 8.77 -8.11
C HIS A 334 4.81 7.84 -7.73
N MET A 335 3.61 8.36 -7.48
CA MET A 335 2.43 7.53 -7.16
C MET A 335 1.91 6.69 -8.32
N ASP A 336 2.19 7.02 -9.57
CA ASP A 336 1.63 6.44 -10.80
C ASP A 336 0.13 6.67 -10.99
N GLU A 337 -0.66 6.62 -9.95
CA GLU A 337 -2.12 6.85 -9.93
C GLU A 337 -2.44 8.01 -8.97
N PRO A 338 -3.54 8.75 -9.19
CA PRO A 338 -3.88 9.83 -8.27
C PRO A 338 -4.16 9.25 -6.88
N GLN A 339 -3.45 9.76 -5.87
CA GLN A 339 -3.63 9.36 -4.48
C GLN A 339 -3.61 10.58 -3.59
N SER A 340 -4.77 10.89 -3.00
CA SER A 340 -4.98 12.11 -2.24
C SER A 340 -4.89 11.94 -0.72
N ASN A 341 -4.34 10.80 -0.23
CA ASN A 341 -4.03 10.70 1.19
C ASN A 341 -2.94 11.72 1.55
N PRO A 342 -3.25 12.72 2.38
CA PRO A 342 -2.29 13.80 2.65
C PRO A 342 -0.99 13.33 3.28
N SER A 343 -1.01 12.20 3.99
CA SER A 343 0.17 11.66 4.66
C SER A 343 1.27 11.19 3.70
N SER A 344 0.99 11.10 2.39
CA SER A 344 2.02 10.88 1.37
C SER A 344 3.08 11.97 1.36
N VAL A 345 2.68 13.22 1.60
CA VAL A 345 3.60 14.38 1.60
C VAL A 345 4.67 14.27 2.70
N PRO A 346 4.33 14.19 4.00
CA PRO A 346 5.35 14.05 5.02
C PRO A 346 6.10 12.71 4.94
N LEU A 347 5.48 11.64 4.43
CA LEU A 347 6.18 10.36 4.22
C LEU A 347 7.28 10.47 3.17
N TYR A 348 7.06 11.23 2.08
CA TYR A 348 8.08 11.51 1.07
C TYR A 348 9.34 12.15 1.71
N PHE A 349 9.18 13.19 2.51
CA PHE A 349 10.29 13.84 3.21
C PHE A 349 10.92 12.98 4.30
N LEU A 350 10.11 12.18 5.01
CA LEU A 350 10.63 11.22 5.99
C LEU A 350 11.56 10.20 5.33
N CYS A 351 11.17 9.70 4.16
CA CYS A 351 12.00 8.79 3.36
C CYS A 351 13.26 9.48 2.83
N GLN A 352 13.14 10.73 2.37
CA GLN A 352 14.27 11.55 1.94
C GLN A 352 15.30 11.77 3.07
N LEU A 353 14.83 12.10 4.28
CA LEU A 353 15.67 12.23 5.47
C LEU A 353 16.38 10.91 5.82
N ALA A 354 15.62 9.81 5.88
CA ALA A 354 16.17 8.51 6.27
C ALA A 354 17.22 8.00 5.27
N ARG A 355 17.01 8.23 3.98
CA ARG A 355 17.94 7.77 2.93
C ARG A 355 19.33 8.39 3.04
N GLN A 356 19.46 9.54 3.66
CA GLN A 356 20.77 10.17 3.91
C GLN A 356 21.63 9.37 4.90
N HIS A 357 21.04 8.43 5.65
CA HIS A 357 21.69 7.72 6.75
C HIS A 357 21.66 6.21 6.61
N VAL A 358 20.56 5.67 6.07
CA VAL A 358 20.30 4.22 5.97
C VAL A 358 19.71 3.85 4.60
N THR A 359 19.76 2.56 4.28
CA THR A 359 19.14 2.02 3.05
C THR A 359 17.85 1.27 3.35
N VAL A 360 17.66 0.80 4.59
CA VAL A 360 16.51 0.04 5.05
C VAL A 360 15.91 0.71 6.28
N VAL A 361 14.58 0.79 6.36
CA VAL A 361 13.86 1.25 7.56
C VAL A 361 12.71 0.30 7.89
N LEU A 362 12.44 0.13 9.18
CA LEU A 362 11.25 -0.55 9.67
C LEU A 362 10.20 0.48 10.09
N SER A 363 8.92 0.19 9.80
CA SER A 363 7.79 1.03 10.21
C SER A 363 6.75 0.24 11.02
N GLY A 364 5.81 0.97 11.63
CA GLY A 364 4.69 0.41 12.37
C GLY A 364 3.42 0.20 11.55
N ASP A 365 3.48 0.28 10.22
CA ASP A 365 2.31 0.13 9.35
C ASP A 365 1.68 -1.27 9.48
N GLY A 366 0.36 -1.34 9.33
CA GLY A 366 -0.43 -2.58 9.41
C GLY A 366 -0.96 -2.93 10.80
N ALA A 367 -0.43 -2.34 11.87
CA ALA A 367 -0.89 -2.62 13.22
C ALA A 367 -2.37 -2.23 13.45
N ASP A 368 -2.81 -1.15 12.82
CA ASP A 368 -4.20 -0.68 12.92
C ASP A 368 -5.19 -1.66 12.30
N GLU A 369 -4.88 -2.18 11.14
CA GLU A 369 -5.71 -3.12 10.41
C GLU A 369 -5.78 -4.48 11.11
N ILE A 370 -4.65 -4.97 11.62
CA ILE A 370 -4.56 -6.29 12.26
C ILE A 370 -5.14 -6.30 13.66
N TYR A 371 -4.85 -5.28 14.49
CA TYR A 371 -5.22 -5.23 15.90
C TYR A 371 -6.35 -4.23 16.21
N ALA A 372 -7.12 -3.81 15.22
CA ALA A 372 -8.27 -2.91 15.37
C ALA A 372 -7.92 -1.54 15.98
N GLY A 373 -7.01 -0.80 15.33
CA GLY A 373 -6.52 0.48 15.83
C GLY A 373 -7.31 1.72 15.43
N TYR A 374 -8.19 1.63 14.44
CA TYR A 374 -8.97 2.77 13.95
C TYR A 374 -10.21 3.03 14.81
N GLU A 375 -10.57 4.30 15.00
CA GLU A 375 -11.75 4.70 15.78
C GLU A 375 -13.06 4.13 15.22
N TRP A 376 -13.15 3.95 13.88
CA TRP A 376 -14.31 3.37 13.21
C TRP A 376 -14.55 1.89 13.52
N TYR A 377 -13.59 1.20 14.10
CA TYR A 377 -13.75 -0.18 14.53
C TYR A 377 -14.51 -0.29 15.84
N ALA A 378 -14.37 0.70 16.72
CA ALA A 378 -14.99 0.72 18.03
C ALA A 378 -16.37 1.42 18.01
N ASP A 379 -17.29 0.91 18.80
CA ASP A 379 -18.58 1.55 19.03
C ASP A 379 -18.49 2.61 20.11
N THR A 380 -19.09 3.77 19.89
CA THR A 380 -19.27 4.78 20.93
C THR A 380 -20.17 4.24 22.06
N PRO A 381 -20.08 4.77 23.29
CA PRO A 381 -20.96 4.33 24.40
C PRO A 381 -22.46 4.43 24.07
N LEU A 382 -22.86 5.41 23.26
CA LEU A 382 -24.25 5.54 22.80
C LEU A 382 -24.62 4.43 21.83
N MET A 383 -23.71 4.07 20.90
CA MET A 383 -23.90 2.99 19.95
C MET A 383 -24.02 1.64 20.66
N GLN A 384 -23.18 1.39 21.66
CA GLN A 384 -23.26 0.18 22.49
C GLN A 384 -24.64 0.04 23.15
N LYS A 385 -25.19 1.13 23.69
CA LYS A 385 -26.56 1.13 24.25
C LYS A 385 -27.63 0.85 23.20
N TYR A 386 -27.51 1.46 22.01
CA TYR A 386 -28.43 1.22 20.90
C TYR A 386 -28.42 -0.25 20.43
N LYS A 387 -27.28 -0.89 20.46
CA LYS A 387 -27.09 -2.30 20.07
C LYS A 387 -27.74 -3.30 21.05
N HIS A 388 -28.25 -2.87 22.22
CA HIS A 388 -29.10 -3.72 23.06
C HIS A 388 -30.50 -3.93 22.46
N ILE A 389 -30.92 -3.10 21.50
CA ILE A 389 -32.14 -3.33 20.72
C ILE A 389 -31.91 -4.58 19.84
N PRO A 390 -32.88 -5.54 19.79
CA PRO A 390 -32.74 -6.73 18.98
C PRO A 390 -32.40 -6.43 17.49
N ALA A 391 -31.45 -7.18 16.92
CA ALA A 391 -30.94 -6.95 15.57
C ALA A 391 -32.04 -6.83 14.50
N PRO A 392 -33.12 -7.65 14.48
CA PRO A 392 -34.18 -7.52 13.46
C PRO A 392 -34.86 -6.15 13.48
N LEU A 393 -35.02 -5.52 14.67
CA LEU A 393 -35.62 -4.18 14.77
C LEU A 393 -34.66 -3.09 14.29
N ARG A 394 -33.37 -3.25 14.60
CA ARG A 394 -32.31 -2.33 14.11
C ARG A 394 -32.15 -2.41 12.58
N HIS A 395 -32.24 -3.63 12.01
CA HIS A 395 -32.22 -3.84 10.57
C HIS A 395 -33.41 -3.15 9.90
N LEU A 396 -34.63 -3.36 10.43
CA LEU A 396 -35.84 -2.71 9.90
C LEU A 396 -35.73 -1.18 9.95
N ALA A 397 -35.23 -0.63 11.06
CA ALA A 397 -35.01 0.82 11.21
C ALA A 397 -33.97 1.34 10.22
N SER A 398 -32.88 0.61 9.99
CA SER A 398 -31.85 0.94 9.01
C SER A 398 -32.40 0.92 7.60
N ASP A 399 -33.08 -0.16 7.22
CA ASP A 399 -33.67 -0.33 5.89
C ASP A 399 -34.68 0.79 5.58
N ALA A 400 -35.54 1.13 6.55
CA ALA A 400 -36.47 2.26 6.41
C ALA A 400 -35.74 3.59 6.27
N SER A 401 -34.67 3.80 7.06
CA SER A 401 -33.89 5.06 7.02
C SER A 401 -33.20 5.28 5.68
N GLN A 402 -32.70 4.25 5.03
CA GLN A 402 -32.05 4.33 3.72
C GLN A 402 -32.96 4.88 2.61
N HIS A 403 -34.28 4.78 2.78
CA HIS A 403 -35.30 5.28 1.83
C HIS A 403 -35.81 6.69 2.18
N LEU A 404 -35.38 7.25 3.32
CA LEU A 404 -35.80 8.58 3.77
C LEU A 404 -34.77 9.65 3.38
N PRO A 405 -35.20 10.90 3.20
CA PRO A 405 -34.26 12.03 3.12
C PRO A 405 -33.38 12.09 4.36
N TYR A 406 -32.13 12.59 4.20
CA TYR A 406 -31.20 12.72 5.32
C TYR A 406 -31.81 13.53 6.48
N PHE A 407 -31.70 13.02 7.69
CA PHE A 407 -32.15 13.66 8.94
C PHE A 407 -31.10 13.45 10.05
N LYS A 408 -31.17 14.29 11.09
CA LYS A 408 -30.24 14.16 12.23
C LYS A 408 -30.42 12.81 12.92
N GLY A 409 -29.39 11.97 12.90
CA GLY A 409 -29.40 10.60 13.41
C GLY A 409 -29.50 9.52 12.34
N HIS A 410 -29.68 9.88 11.07
CA HIS A 410 -29.72 8.95 9.94
C HIS A 410 -28.53 7.98 9.94
N ASP A 411 -27.30 8.50 9.94
CA ASP A 411 -26.07 7.70 9.92
C ASP A 411 -25.91 6.84 11.19
N PHE A 412 -26.38 7.36 12.33
CA PHE A 412 -26.36 6.61 13.59
C PHE A 412 -27.23 5.34 13.50
N ILE A 413 -28.42 5.45 12.91
CA ILE A 413 -29.33 4.30 12.73
C ILE A 413 -28.73 3.28 11.76
N ILE A 414 -28.17 3.73 10.64
CA ILE A 414 -27.53 2.85 9.65
C ILE A 414 -26.32 2.14 10.26
N LYS A 415 -25.41 2.88 10.89
CA LYS A 415 -24.24 2.30 11.57
C LYS A 415 -24.63 1.34 12.68
N GLY A 416 -25.69 1.64 13.40
CA GLY A 416 -26.22 0.80 14.49
C GLY A 416 -26.96 -0.47 14.02
N SER A 417 -27.16 -0.67 12.74
CA SER A 417 -27.78 -1.90 12.19
C SER A 417 -26.98 -3.16 12.55
N GLY A 418 -25.66 -3.06 12.63
CA GLY A 418 -24.74 -4.19 12.77
C GLY A 418 -24.35 -4.79 11.43
N ARG A 419 -24.64 -4.08 10.33
CA ARG A 419 -24.26 -4.46 8.97
C ARG A 419 -23.27 -3.46 8.40
N PRO A 420 -21.96 -3.65 8.61
CA PRO A 420 -20.93 -2.74 8.08
C PRO A 420 -21.00 -2.60 6.56
N GLU A 421 -21.43 -3.62 5.84
CA GLU A 421 -21.63 -3.61 4.39
C GLU A 421 -22.59 -2.51 3.89
N ASP A 422 -23.45 -1.99 4.76
CA ASP A 422 -24.39 -0.92 4.41
C ASP A 422 -23.75 0.48 4.42
N TRP A 423 -22.60 0.67 5.08
CA TRP A 423 -22.03 2.00 5.29
C TRP A 423 -20.51 2.08 5.33
N PHE A 424 -19.79 1.04 5.75
CA PHE A 424 -18.35 1.06 5.90
C PHE A 424 -17.68 0.62 4.60
N ILE A 425 -16.93 1.54 4.00
CA ILE A 425 -16.19 1.33 2.75
C ILE A 425 -14.67 1.38 2.96
N GLY A 426 -14.20 1.39 4.21
CA GLY A 426 -12.81 1.56 4.59
C GLY A 426 -12.59 2.86 5.38
N GLN A 427 -11.34 3.23 5.58
CA GLN A 427 -10.94 4.36 6.43
C GLN A 427 -11.09 5.73 5.75
N ALA A 428 -11.27 5.77 4.42
CA ALA A 428 -11.48 6.99 3.67
C ALA A 428 -12.90 7.07 3.12
N HIS A 429 -13.55 8.22 3.35
CA HIS A 429 -14.80 8.62 2.74
C HIS A 429 -14.72 10.14 2.54
N VAL A 430 -14.38 10.57 1.31
CA VAL A 430 -14.13 11.99 1.01
C VAL A 430 -15.35 12.66 0.41
N PHE A 431 -15.84 12.15 -0.72
CA PHE A 431 -17.07 12.59 -1.33
C PHE A 431 -18.19 11.62 -1.01
N GLU A 432 -19.36 12.12 -0.64
CA GLU A 432 -20.59 11.34 -0.69
C GLU A 432 -20.87 10.92 -2.14
N GLU A 433 -21.48 9.76 -2.34
CA GLU A 433 -21.76 9.22 -3.68
C GLU A 433 -22.49 10.20 -4.60
N LYS A 434 -23.45 10.93 -4.05
CA LYS A 434 -24.18 11.97 -4.78
C LYS A 434 -23.28 13.12 -5.19
N ASP A 435 -22.43 13.61 -4.28
CA ASP A 435 -21.53 14.73 -4.55
C ASP A 435 -20.49 14.33 -5.61
N ALA A 436 -19.96 13.11 -5.51
CA ALA A 436 -19.03 12.56 -6.50
C ALA A 436 -19.67 12.46 -7.89
N TYR A 437 -20.92 12.00 -7.97
CA TYR A 437 -21.66 11.93 -9.22
C TYR A 437 -21.96 13.34 -9.78
N ASP A 438 -22.41 14.26 -8.92
CA ASP A 438 -22.88 15.59 -9.34
C ASP A 438 -21.74 16.52 -9.80
N ILE A 439 -20.52 16.35 -9.25
CA ILE A 439 -19.36 17.18 -9.63
C ILE A 439 -18.74 16.76 -10.96
N LEU A 440 -18.96 15.52 -11.41
CA LEU A 440 -18.40 15.01 -12.65
C LEU A 440 -19.19 15.45 -13.87
N LYS A 441 -18.50 15.61 -15.01
CA LYS A 441 -19.16 15.75 -16.32
C LYS A 441 -19.91 14.48 -16.68
N PRO A 442 -21.00 14.53 -17.48
CA PRO A 442 -21.81 13.37 -17.81
C PRO A 442 -21.03 12.16 -18.36
N LYS A 443 -20.00 12.40 -19.16
CA LYS A 443 -19.10 11.37 -19.73
C LYS A 443 -18.38 10.54 -18.63
N TYR A 444 -18.12 11.15 -17.48
CA TYR A 444 -17.34 10.55 -16.37
C TYR A 444 -18.23 10.12 -15.18
N ARG A 445 -19.55 10.21 -15.31
CA ARG A 445 -20.53 9.71 -14.32
C ARG A 445 -20.73 8.19 -14.44
N VAL A 446 -19.68 7.50 -14.81
CA VAL A 446 -19.63 6.05 -15.01
C VAL A 446 -18.82 5.38 -13.89
N GLY A 447 -18.75 4.07 -13.94
CA GLY A 447 -18.00 3.30 -12.93
C GLY A 447 -18.83 2.95 -11.69
N PRO A 448 -18.30 2.02 -10.87
CA PRO A 448 -19.00 1.52 -9.70
C PRO A 448 -19.10 2.57 -8.60
N THR A 449 -20.12 2.43 -7.76
CA THR A 449 -20.19 3.11 -6.46
C THR A 449 -19.18 2.50 -5.50
N ALA A 450 -18.87 3.19 -4.41
CA ALA A 450 -17.99 2.66 -3.38
C ALA A 450 -18.54 1.36 -2.75
N ARG A 451 -19.86 1.24 -2.61
CA ARG A 451 -20.49 0.00 -2.15
C ARG A 451 -20.33 -1.16 -3.13
N GLU A 452 -20.48 -0.91 -4.43
CA GLU A 452 -20.25 -1.93 -5.46
C GLU A 452 -18.81 -2.39 -5.52
N VAL A 453 -17.83 -1.51 -5.24
CA VAL A 453 -16.43 -1.89 -5.08
C VAL A 453 -16.21 -2.78 -3.84
N ALA A 454 -16.84 -2.46 -2.72
CA ALA A 454 -16.69 -3.19 -1.46
C ALA A 454 -17.50 -4.51 -1.42
N ALA A 455 -18.61 -4.61 -2.15
CA ALA A 455 -19.54 -5.74 -2.06
C ALA A 455 -18.89 -7.12 -2.33
N PRO A 456 -18.05 -7.34 -3.36
CA PRO A 456 -17.42 -8.64 -3.59
C PRO A 456 -16.48 -9.07 -2.44
N ILE A 457 -15.96 -8.10 -1.67
CA ILE A 457 -15.10 -8.36 -0.51
C ILE A 457 -15.98 -8.83 0.65
N TYR A 458 -17.08 -8.13 0.95
CA TYR A 458 -18.03 -8.50 1.99
C TYR A 458 -18.72 -9.84 1.71
N ASP A 459 -18.97 -10.18 0.44
CA ASP A 459 -19.61 -11.44 0.05
C ASP A 459 -18.87 -12.69 0.54
N ARG A 460 -17.54 -12.56 0.75
CA ARG A 460 -16.69 -13.66 1.23
C ARG A 460 -16.76 -13.88 2.75
N VAL A 461 -17.28 -12.90 3.50
CA VAL A 461 -17.20 -12.86 4.97
C VAL A 461 -18.54 -12.53 5.65
N LYS A 462 -19.66 -12.92 5.02
CA LYS A 462 -21.02 -12.63 5.52
C LYS A 462 -21.28 -13.15 6.93
N ASP A 463 -20.63 -14.23 7.31
CA ASP A 463 -20.76 -14.97 8.56
C ASP A 463 -19.90 -14.40 9.71
N LEU A 464 -19.01 -13.46 9.44
CA LEU A 464 -18.09 -12.89 10.43
C LEU A 464 -18.74 -11.79 11.28
N SER A 465 -18.10 -11.44 12.39
CA SER A 465 -18.49 -10.31 13.26
C SER A 465 -18.40 -8.97 12.52
N GLU A 466 -19.00 -7.93 13.09
CA GLU A 466 -18.93 -6.57 12.53
C GLU A 466 -17.48 -6.06 12.45
N LEU A 467 -16.66 -6.33 13.47
CA LEU A 467 -15.26 -5.93 13.48
C LEU A 467 -14.46 -6.70 12.44
N GLU A 468 -14.58 -8.01 12.41
CA GLU A 468 -13.87 -8.87 11.47
C GLU A 468 -14.20 -8.52 10.02
N LYS A 469 -15.48 -8.22 9.70
CA LYS A 469 -15.90 -7.73 8.38
C LYS A 469 -15.19 -6.42 8.00
N LYS A 470 -15.10 -5.46 8.93
CA LYS A 470 -14.38 -4.19 8.70
C LYS A 470 -12.89 -4.40 8.51
N GLN A 471 -12.26 -5.23 9.36
CA GLN A 471 -10.84 -5.58 9.23
C GLN A 471 -10.57 -6.31 7.91
N TYR A 472 -11.45 -7.24 7.52
CA TYR A 472 -11.33 -7.96 6.25
C TYR A 472 -11.40 -7.03 5.04
N LEU A 473 -12.33 -6.05 5.07
CA LEU A 473 -12.39 -5.04 4.02
C LEU A 473 -11.10 -4.22 3.95
N ASP A 474 -10.63 -3.72 5.10
CA ASP A 474 -9.42 -2.88 5.13
C ASP A 474 -8.17 -3.64 4.70
N LEU A 475 -8.02 -4.90 5.10
CA LEU A 475 -6.91 -5.77 4.68
C LEU A 475 -6.90 -6.05 3.16
N ASN A 476 -8.08 -6.03 2.50
CA ASN A 476 -8.19 -6.31 1.06
C ASN A 476 -8.32 -5.06 0.18
N LEU A 477 -8.62 -3.89 0.74
CA LEU A 477 -8.90 -2.68 -0.03
C LEU A 477 -8.06 -1.48 0.44
N TRP A 478 -8.26 -1.02 1.69
CA TRP A 478 -7.58 0.14 2.26
C TRP A 478 -6.08 -0.06 2.40
N LEU A 479 -5.66 -1.15 3.03
CA LEU A 479 -4.26 -1.44 3.29
C LEU A 479 -3.43 -1.52 2.00
N PRO A 480 -3.78 -2.37 1.00
CA PRO A 480 -3.01 -2.45 -0.24
C PRO A 480 -3.18 -1.23 -1.14
N GLY A 481 -4.35 -0.60 -1.17
CA GLY A 481 -4.68 0.48 -2.11
C GLY A 481 -4.23 1.87 -1.68
N ASP A 482 -4.16 2.12 -0.37
CA ASP A 482 -3.75 3.42 0.18
C ASP A 482 -2.44 3.31 0.98
N ILE A 483 -2.42 2.54 2.08
CA ILE A 483 -1.32 2.55 3.04
C ILE A 483 -0.02 2.00 2.43
N LEU A 484 -0.07 0.78 1.89
CA LEU A 484 1.12 0.11 1.34
C LEU A 484 1.57 0.71 0.01
N LEU A 485 0.61 1.13 -0.82
CA LEU A 485 0.94 1.79 -2.08
C LEU A 485 1.78 3.05 -1.84
N LYS A 486 1.31 3.97 -0.98
CA LYS A 486 2.08 5.19 -0.68
C LYS A 486 3.39 4.87 0.05
N ALA A 487 3.41 3.85 0.93
CA ALA A 487 4.61 3.45 1.64
C ALA A 487 5.72 2.98 0.68
N ASP A 488 5.39 2.09 -0.27
CA ASP A 488 6.34 1.65 -1.30
C ASP A 488 6.74 2.79 -2.24
N LYS A 489 5.78 3.56 -2.76
CA LYS A 489 6.06 4.62 -3.73
C LYS A 489 6.91 5.74 -3.15
N MET A 490 6.60 6.22 -1.94
CA MET A 490 7.36 7.31 -1.32
C MET A 490 8.75 6.87 -0.85
N SER A 491 8.89 5.66 -0.33
CA SER A 491 10.18 5.14 0.06
C SER A 491 11.07 4.88 -1.16
N MET A 492 10.51 4.31 -2.21
CA MET A 492 11.27 4.02 -3.43
C MET A 492 11.58 5.26 -4.28
N ALA A 493 10.81 6.32 -4.19
CA ALA A 493 11.18 7.63 -4.76
C ALA A 493 12.58 8.09 -4.32
N HIS A 494 13.01 7.64 -3.13
CA HIS A 494 14.33 7.95 -2.54
C HIS A 494 15.27 6.74 -2.45
N SER A 495 15.00 5.63 -3.14
CA SER A 495 15.83 4.41 -3.06
C SER A 495 16.00 3.90 -1.61
N LEU A 496 14.92 3.94 -0.82
CA LEU A 496 14.87 3.48 0.56
C LEU A 496 13.96 2.25 0.65
N GLU A 497 14.44 1.15 1.25
CA GLU A 497 13.59 0.00 1.50
C GLU A 497 12.81 0.17 2.81
N LEU A 498 11.48 0.13 2.72
CA LEU A 498 10.60 0.14 3.88
C LEU A 498 10.09 -1.28 4.15
N ARG A 499 10.23 -1.74 5.39
CA ARG A 499 9.77 -3.03 5.91
C ARG A 499 8.71 -2.83 6.98
N VAL A 500 7.75 -3.76 7.01
CA VAL A 500 6.51 -3.63 7.80
C VAL A 500 6.27 -4.88 8.69
N PRO A 501 6.97 -5.03 9.83
CA PRO A 501 6.96 -6.27 10.61
C PRO A 501 5.58 -6.72 11.11
N TYR A 502 4.62 -5.82 11.30
CA TYR A 502 3.24 -6.23 11.63
C TYR A 502 2.57 -6.99 10.48
N LEU A 503 2.97 -6.70 9.24
CA LEU A 503 2.46 -7.36 8.05
C LEU A 503 3.29 -8.60 7.68
N ASP A 504 3.69 -9.34 8.69
CA ASP A 504 4.27 -10.67 8.54
C ASP A 504 3.16 -11.72 8.57
N ARG A 505 3.27 -12.72 7.71
CA ARG A 505 2.33 -13.84 7.64
C ARG A 505 2.11 -14.52 8.99
N GLU A 506 3.17 -14.69 9.80
CA GLU A 506 3.10 -15.37 11.09
C GLU A 506 2.43 -14.48 12.16
N VAL A 507 2.65 -13.15 12.11
CA VAL A 507 1.92 -12.19 12.96
C VAL A 507 0.43 -12.22 12.65
N LEU A 508 0.04 -12.18 11.36
CA LEU A 508 -1.38 -12.21 10.98
C LEU A 508 -2.03 -13.56 11.32
N ARG A 509 -1.30 -14.68 11.15
CA ARG A 509 -1.79 -16.02 11.47
C ARG A 509 -2.28 -16.12 12.92
N GLU A 510 -1.57 -15.49 13.85
CA GLU A 510 -1.98 -15.42 15.26
C GLU A 510 -3.09 -14.38 15.47
N ALA A 511 -2.90 -13.17 14.97
CA ALA A 511 -3.81 -12.04 15.22
C ALA A 511 -5.24 -12.27 14.68
N GLN A 512 -5.40 -13.02 13.60
CA GLN A 512 -6.71 -13.39 13.06
C GLN A 512 -7.51 -14.31 13.99
N THR A 513 -6.85 -14.99 14.94
CA THR A 513 -7.52 -15.89 15.90
C THR A 513 -8.05 -15.15 17.14
N TYR A 514 -7.64 -13.90 17.37
CA TYR A 514 -8.05 -13.17 18.58
C TYR A 514 -9.46 -12.62 18.46
N PRO A 515 -10.33 -12.87 19.46
CA PRO A 515 -11.71 -12.38 19.44
C PRO A 515 -11.76 -10.84 19.53
N ASP A 516 -12.85 -10.24 19.07
CA ASP A 516 -13.10 -8.79 19.09
C ASP A 516 -12.85 -8.17 20.49
N SER A 517 -13.26 -8.89 21.53
CA SER A 517 -13.09 -8.45 22.93
C SER A 517 -11.63 -8.34 23.38
N TYR A 518 -10.67 -8.94 22.69
CA TYR A 518 -9.24 -8.79 22.96
C TYR A 518 -8.69 -7.55 22.25
N LYS A 519 -9.18 -7.27 21.06
CA LYS A 519 -8.75 -6.13 20.25
C LYS A 519 -9.33 -4.79 20.76
N LEU A 520 -10.60 -4.81 21.27
CA LEU A 520 -11.38 -3.63 21.67
C LEU A 520 -11.75 -3.62 23.17
N ARG A 521 -10.86 -4.07 24.06
CA ARG A 521 -11.09 -4.10 25.52
C ARG A 521 -10.85 -2.72 26.13
N GLY A 522 -11.89 -1.89 26.14
CA GLY A 522 -11.82 -0.54 26.74
C GLY A 522 -11.12 0.53 25.88
N ASP A 523 -10.24 0.12 24.98
CA ASP A 523 -9.56 0.97 24.01
C ASP A 523 -9.30 0.15 22.72
N THR A 524 -8.93 0.82 21.65
CA THR A 524 -8.44 0.20 20.42
C THR A 524 -7.06 -0.44 20.63
N LYS A 525 -6.76 -1.51 19.92
CA LYS A 525 -5.50 -2.28 20.03
C LYS A 525 -5.21 -2.80 21.45
N ALA A 526 -6.21 -3.05 22.27
CA ALA A 526 -6.02 -3.31 23.70
C ALA A 526 -4.99 -4.43 23.96
N VAL A 527 -5.09 -5.57 23.29
CA VAL A 527 -4.16 -6.69 23.48
C VAL A 527 -2.75 -6.36 22.99
N LEU A 528 -2.60 -5.61 21.88
CA LEU A 528 -1.30 -5.15 21.40
C LEU A 528 -0.65 -4.17 22.38
N ARG A 529 -1.41 -3.25 22.95
CA ARG A 529 -0.93 -2.32 23.99
C ARG A 529 -0.44 -3.06 25.22
N THR A 530 -1.16 -4.11 25.63
CA THR A 530 -0.74 -4.98 26.74
C THR A 530 0.58 -5.69 26.43
N ALA A 531 0.76 -6.20 25.20
CA ALA A 531 2.03 -6.76 24.77
C ALA A 531 3.16 -5.71 24.76
N ALA A 532 2.88 -4.53 24.21
CA ALA A 532 3.84 -3.43 24.12
C ALA A 532 4.31 -2.89 25.48
N ASN A 533 3.45 -2.93 26.52
CA ASN A 533 3.81 -2.53 27.87
C ASN A 533 4.95 -3.36 28.51
N LYS A 534 5.25 -4.54 27.96
CA LYS A 534 6.41 -5.35 28.41
C LYS A 534 7.75 -4.73 27.99
N THR A 535 7.75 -3.87 26.99
CA THR A 535 8.95 -3.31 26.39
C THR A 535 8.98 -1.79 26.44
N LEU A 536 7.83 -1.14 26.28
CA LEU A 536 7.69 0.31 26.27
C LEU A 536 7.31 0.84 27.64
N PRO A 537 7.75 2.06 28.00
CA PRO A 537 7.14 2.79 29.10
C PRO A 537 5.64 3.01 28.86
N ASP A 538 4.84 2.98 29.92
CA ASP A 538 3.37 3.07 29.89
C ASP A 538 2.84 4.27 29.05
N ALA A 539 3.52 5.41 29.13
CA ALA A 539 3.15 6.63 28.40
C ALA A 539 3.19 6.46 26.86
N TRP A 540 3.96 5.52 26.32
CA TRP A 540 4.01 5.22 24.88
C TRP A 540 3.13 4.04 24.51
N ALA A 541 3.10 3.00 25.32
CA ALA A 541 2.26 1.82 25.07
C ALA A 541 0.76 2.17 25.09
N ASN A 542 0.33 3.06 25.98
CA ASN A 542 -1.08 3.45 26.16
C ASN A 542 -1.42 4.83 25.56
N ARG A 543 -0.54 5.38 24.74
CA ARG A 543 -0.76 6.69 24.13
C ARG A 543 -1.94 6.67 23.15
N THR A 544 -2.78 7.71 23.23
CA THR A 544 -3.86 7.93 22.27
C THR A 544 -3.29 8.17 20.87
N LYS A 545 -3.85 7.50 19.87
CA LYS A 545 -3.47 7.68 18.47
C LYS A 545 -3.77 9.11 17.99
N LYS A 546 -2.77 9.78 17.39
CA LYS A 546 -2.97 11.10 16.78
C LYS A 546 -3.10 11.02 15.25
N GLY A 547 -2.63 9.94 14.61
CA GLY A 547 -2.47 9.84 13.16
C GLY A 547 -1.31 10.71 12.66
N PHE A 548 -1.23 10.93 11.35
CA PHE A 548 -0.22 11.80 10.73
C PHE A 548 -0.93 13.04 10.12
N PRO A 549 -1.30 14.04 10.94
CA PRO A 549 -2.12 15.14 10.51
C PRO A 549 -1.36 16.10 9.59
N VAL A 550 -1.96 16.48 8.47
CA VAL A 550 -1.41 17.45 7.51
C VAL A 550 -2.27 18.72 7.52
N PRO A 551 -1.69 19.91 7.60
CA PRO A 551 -2.43 21.16 7.80
C PRO A 551 -3.03 21.74 6.50
N ILE A 552 -3.71 20.91 5.66
CA ILE A 552 -4.25 21.31 4.36
C ILE A 552 -5.18 22.51 4.48
N ALA A 553 -6.06 22.56 5.50
CA ALA A 553 -6.97 23.68 5.69
C ALA A 553 -6.21 25.01 5.85
N LYS A 554 -5.14 25.01 6.65
CA LYS A 554 -4.26 26.19 6.82
C LYS A 554 -3.53 26.54 5.51
N TRP A 555 -3.13 25.54 4.73
CA TRP A 555 -2.51 25.79 3.42
C TRP A 555 -3.48 26.43 2.43
N LEU A 556 -4.74 26.02 2.42
CA LEU A 556 -5.78 26.58 1.55
C LEU A 556 -6.21 28.01 1.96
N GLU A 557 -5.96 28.43 3.20
CA GLU A 557 -6.15 29.81 3.67
C GLU A 557 -5.07 30.76 3.10
N ASP A 558 -3.94 30.23 2.63
CA ASP A 558 -2.90 31.03 1.99
C ASP A 558 -3.38 31.51 0.59
N PRO A 559 -3.38 32.83 0.31
CA PRO A 559 -3.90 33.37 -0.94
C PRO A 559 -3.16 32.86 -2.19
N ALA A 560 -1.85 32.64 -2.10
CA ALA A 560 -1.04 32.18 -3.24
C ALA A 560 -1.37 30.73 -3.58
N PHE A 561 -1.48 29.86 -2.59
CA PHE A 561 -1.85 28.46 -2.83
C PHE A 561 -3.32 28.34 -3.26
N SER A 562 -4.25 29.09 -2.62
CA SER A 562 -5.65 29.13 -3.03
C SER A 562 -5.80 29.59 -4.48
N ALA A 563 -5.02 30.59 -4.92
CA ALA A 563 -5.00 31.03 -6.32
C ALA A 563 -4.46 29.95 -7.27
N LYS A 564 -3.41 29.20 -6.86
CA LYS A 564 -2.88 28.06 -7.64
C LYS A 564 -3.94 26.97 -7.82
N VAL A 565 -4.64 26.60 -6.75
CA VAL A 565 -5.72 25.61 -6.80
C VAL A 565 -6.88 26.11 -7.68
N ARG A 566 -7.28 27.38 -7.53
CA ARG A 566 -8.32 27.99 -8.39
C ARG A 566 -7.92 27.95 -9.86
N LYS A 567 -6.67 28.28 -10.20
CA LYS A 567 -6.17 28.20 -11.57
C LYS A 567 -6.28 26.76 -12.12
N SER A 568 -5.94 25.76 -11.32
CA SER A 568 -6.10 24.35 -11.70
C SER A 568 -7.58 24.00 -11.92
N PHE A 569 -8.49 24.45 -11.06
CA PHE A 569 -9.92 24.19 -11.16
C PHE A 569 -10.62 24.91 -12.34
N THR A 570 -9.98 25.92 -12.91
CA THR A 570 -10.48 26.64 -14.10
C THR A 570 -9.71 26.28 -15.38
N SER A 571 -8.87 25.25 -15.36
CA SER A 571 -8.13 24.76 -16.54
C SER A 571 -9.05 24.01 -17.52
N ASP A 572 -8.59 23.85 -18.77
CA ASP A 572 -9.29 23.05 -19.79
C ASP A 572 -9.43 21.58 -19.35
N VAL A 573 -8.42 21.03 -18.69
CA VAL A 573 -8.49 19.69 -18.11
C VAL A 573 -9.59 19.59 -17.07
N ALA A 574 -9.67 20.56 -16.15
CA ALA A 574 -10.77 20.57 -15.18
C ALA A 574 -12.13 20.65 -15.86
N ALA A 575 -12.26 21.45 -16.94
CA ALA A 575 -13.49 21.56 -17.71
C ALA A 575 -13.90 20.25 -18.42
N GLU A 576 -12.92 19.40 -18.77
CA GLU A 576 -13.19 18.10 -19.36
C GLU A 576 -13.84 17.14 -18.36
N TYR A 577 -13.29 17.06 -17.13
CA TYR A 577 -13.68 16.04 -16.15
C TYR A 577 -14.77 16.51 -15.19
N PHE A 578 -14.77 17.79 -14.81
CA PHE A 578 -15.56 18.33 -13.70
C PHE A 578 -16.46 19.50 -14.11
N ASP A 579 -17.48 19.71 -13.31
CA ASP A 579 -18.23 20.96 -13.25
C ASP A 579 -17.38 22.01 -12.53
N GLN A 580 -16.77 22.93 -13.29
CA GLN A 580 -15.83 23.93 -12.77
C GLN A 580 -16.47 24.88 -11.75
N ASP A 581 -17.76 25.25 -11.93
CA ASP A 581 -18.46 26.13 -10.99
C ASP A 581 -18.55 25.47 -9.61
N LYS A 582 -18.83 24.16 -9.56
CA LYS A 582 -18.87 23.39 -8.31
C LYS A 582 -17.48 23.24 -7.69
N LEU A 583 -16.43 22.97 -8.50
CA LEU A 583 -15.05 22.93 -8.01
C LEU A 583 -14.67 24.27 -7.34
N VAL A 584 -14.92 25.38 -8.03
CA VAL A 584 -14.57 26.72 -7.54
C VAL A 584 -15.41 27.08 -6.30
N ALA A 585 -16.68 26.67 -6.24
CA ALA A 585 -17.56 26.92 -5.09
C ALA A 585 -17.02 26.31 -3.80
N MET A 586 -16.35 25.14 -3.85
CA MET A 586 -15.73 24.53 -2.65
C MET A 586 -14.66 25.42 -2.01
N LEU A 587 -13.98 26.27 -2.79
CA LEU A 587 -12.96 27.21 -2.28
C LEU A 587 -13.54 28.32 -1.40
N ALA A 588 -14.87 28.48 -1.33
CA ALA A 588 -15.51 29.44 -0.43
C ALA A 588 -15.52 28.94 1.04
N ASP A 589 -15.43 27.61 1.27
CA ASP A 589 -15.36 27.00 2.60
C ASP A 589 -14.23 25.97 2.71
N PRO A 590 -12.97 26.41 2.64
CA PRO A 590 -11.82 25.51 2.63
C PRO A 590 -11.68 24.72 3.94
N LYS A 591 -12.29 25.17 5.03
CA LYS A 591 -12.24 24.46 6.31
C LYS A 591 -13.03 23.15 6.28
N HIS A 592 -14.23 23.16 5.71
CA HIS A 592 -15.10 21.98 5.63
C HIS A 592 -14.82 21.15 4.37
N GLU A 593 -14.53 21.80 3.25
CA GLU A 593 -14.34 21.15 1.94
C GLU A 593 -12.88 20.73 1.64
N ARG A 594 -11.95 20.94 2.58
CA ARG A 594 -10.49 20.72 2.40
C ARG A 594 -10.12 19.38 1.77
N ARG A 595 -10.80 18.29 2.16
CA ARG A 595 -10.52 16.94 1.64
C ARG A 595 -10.99 16.80 0.20
N LYS A 596 -12.17 17.31 -0.13
CA LYS A 596 -12.71 17.31 -1.50
C LYS A 596 -11.85 18.18 -2.42
N ILE A 597 -11.48 19.39 -1.99
CA ILE A 597 -10.58 20.29 -2.72
C ILE A 597 -9.25 19.58 -3.01
N TRP A 598 -8.64 18.99 -1.98
CA TRP A 598 -7.37 18.29 -2.10
C TRP A 598 -7.46 17.11 -3.06
N THR A 599 -8.53 16.31 -2.99
CA THR A 599 -8.74 15.15 -3.85
C THR A 599 -8.90 15.55 -5.33
N ALA A 600 -9.70 16.57 -5.62
CA ALA A 600 -9.83 17.08 -6.99
C ALA A 600 -8.51 17.70 -7.51
N TYR A 601 -7.81 18.47 -6.67
CA TYR A 601 -6.51 19.06 -7.01
C TYR A 601 -5.44 18.00 -7.27
N THR A 602 -5.42 16.92 -6.47
CA THR A 602 -4.52 15.77 -6.65
C THR A 602 -4.73 15.11 -8.01
N PHE A 603 -5.98 14.84 -8.41
CA PHE A 603 -6.27 14.25 -9.72
C PHE A 603 -5.77 15.15 -10.86
N LEU A 604 -6.01 16.45 -10.79
CA LEU A 604 -5.57 17.41 -11.82
C LEU A 604 -4.04 17.51 -11.88
N THR A 605 -3.36 17.46 -10.72
CA THR A 605 -1.90 17.46 -10.66
C THR A 605 -1.32 16.16 -11.26
N TRP A 606 -1.92 15.01 -10.94
CA TRP A 606 -1.53 13.73 -11.52
C TRP A 606 -1.72 13.72 -13.04
N HIS A 607 -2.87 14.21 -13.52
CA HIS A 607 -3.15 14.29 -14.95
C HIS A 607 -2.11 15.15 -15.68
N GLU A 608 -1.73 16.29 -15.11
CA GLU A 608 -0.67 17.14 -15.66
C GLU A 608 0.66 16.37 -15.82
N GLN A 609 1.04 15.53 -14.81
CA GLN A 609 2.30 14.77 -14.86
C GLN A 609 2.30 13.67 -15.94
N PHE A 610 1.18 12.98 -16.15
CA PHE A 610 1.12 11.80 -16.99
C PHE A 610 0.59 12.05 -18.41
N PHE A 611 -0.17 13.11 -18.62
CA PHE A 611 -0.81 13.40 -19.92
C PHE A 611 -0.31 14.67 -20.59
N GLU A 612 0.31 15.60 -19.84
CA GLU A 612 0.82 16.85 -20.40
C GLU A 612 2.36 16.93 -20.36
N LYS A 613 3.00 16.44 -19.28
CA LYS A 613 4.44 16.61 -19.03
C LYS A 613 5.28 15.33 -19.12
N PHE A 614 4.69 14.18 -19.32
CA PHE A 614 5.39 12.90 -19.22
C PHE A 614 6.53 12.75 -20.24
N ASP A 615 6.35 13.28 -21.44
CA ASP A 615 7.31 13.22 -22.55
C ASP A 615 8.21 14.48 -22.62
N ALA A 616 8.01 15.47 -21.73
CA ALA A 616 8.79 16.69 -21.66
C ALA A 616 10.00 16.52 -20.73
#